data_87463e8b31796604945f41248494d6dd
#
_entry.id   87463e8b31796604945f41248494d6dd
#
_cell.length_a   1.000
_cell.length_b   1.000
_cell.length_c   1.000
_cell.angle_alpha   90.00
_cell.angle_beta   90.00
_cell.angle_gamma   90.00
#
_symmetry.space_group_name_H-M   'P 1'
#
loop_
_entity.id
_entity.type
_entity.pdbx_description
1 polymer ?
#
loop_
_entity_poly.entity_id
_entity_poly.type
_entity_poly.pdbx_seq_one_letter_code
_entity_poly.pdbx_strand_id
1 'polypeptide(L)'
;MRIFILLIILLITASNCGPINIGNKKINIKKKEIGGYYIEVYAKRDKYGVNCNVYLTIINKDSNIKELYVEIQAINKDKKIISVTNFLIKQAKKNETINKINTFSKIQSCAKIEDLNIFAG
;
A
#
# COMPACT_ATOMS: atom_id res chain seq x y z
N MET A 1 35.29 26.53 -16.06
CA MET A 1 34.51 26.49 -14.81
C MET A 1 33.07 26.10 -15.00
N ARG A 2 32.37 26.74 -15.92
CA ARG A 2 30.95 26.40 -16.15
C ARG A 2 30.74 24.95 -16.61
N ILE A 3 31.69 24.44 -17.37
CA ILE A 3 31.66 23.08 -17.90
C ILE A 3 31.72 22.05 -16.76
N PHE A 4 32.52 22.32 -15.75
CA PHE A 4 32.65 21.43 -14.61
C PHE A 4 31.39 21.34 -13.79
N ILE A 5 30.67 22.44 -13.60
CA ILE A 5 29.41 22.48 -12.88
C ILE A 5 28.37 21.68 -13.62
N LEU A 6 28.32 21.80 -14.95
CA LEU A 6 27.40 21.01 -15.76
C LEU A 6 27.66 19.51 -15.68
N LEU A 7 28.94 19.13 -15.68
CA LEU A 7 29.32 17.72 -15.52
C LEU A 7 28.92 17.17 -14.19
N ILE A 8 29.09 17.93 -13.13
CA ILE A 8 28.68 17.51 -11.78
C ILE A 8 27.17 17.34 -11.70
N ILE A 9 26.42 18.24 -12.28
CA ILE A 9 24.95 18.14 -12.32
C ILE A 9 24.50 16.88 -13.08
N LEU A 10 25.13 16.59 -14.19
CA LEU A 10 24.84 15.38 -14.97
C LEU A 10 25.14 14.11 -14.18
N LEU A 11 26.23 14.07 -13.45
CA LEU A 11 26.58 12.94 -12.61
C LEU A 11 25.57 12.72 -11.49
N ILE A 12 25.14 13.78 -10.84
CA ILE A 12 24.13 13.72 -9.80
C ILE A 12 22.81 13.21 -10.38
N THR A 13 22.41 13.71 -11.53
CA THR A 13 21.19 13.26 -12.20
C THR A 13 21.27 11.78 -12.57
N ALA A 14 22.41 11.34 -13.09
CA ALA A 14 22.61 9.95 -13.44
C ALA A 14 22.54 9.01 -12.20
N SER A 15 23.12 9.44 -11.08
CA SER A 15 23.06 8.64 -9.86
C SER A 15 21.67 8.61 -9.24
N ASN A 16 20.87 9.66 -9.44
CA ASN A 16 19.50 9.71 -8.97
C ASN A 16 18.53 8.90 -9.84
N CYS A 17 18.95 8.54 -11.03
CA CYS A 17 18.19 7.66 -11.91
C CYS A 17 18.33 6.18 -11.58
N GLY A 18 18.70 5.83 -10.36
CA GLY A 18 18.74 4.45 -9.92
C GLY A 18 17.34 3.88 -9.79
N PRO A 19 16.81 3.17 -10.80
CA PRO A 19 15.44 2.66 -10.77
C PRO A 19 15.27 1.44 -9.85
N ILE A 20 16.32 1.03 -9.23
CA ILE A 20 16.44 -0.25 -8.55
C ILE A 20 15.44 -0.40 -7.41
N ASN A 21 15.10 0.70 -6.74
CA ASN A 21 14.22 0.65 -5.57
C ASN A 21 12.76 1.02 -5.84
N ILE A 22 12.44 1.42 -7.07
CA ILE A 22 11.09 1.88 -7.41
C ILE A 22 10.08 0.73 -7.28
N GLY A 23 10.43 -0.48 -7.70
CA GLY A 23 9.55 -1.63 -7.64
C GLY A 23 9.26 -2.14 -6.22
N ASN A 24 10.12 -1.80 -5.25
CA ASN A 24 9.98 -2.25 -3.86
C ASN A 24 9.44 -1.17 -2.92
N LYS A 25 9.09 -0.03 -3.46
CA LYS A 25 8.60 1.09 -2.67
C LYS A 25 7.15 0.87 -2.25
N LYS A 26 6.86 1.11 -0.98
CA LYS A 26 5.49 1.16 -0.48
C LYS A 26 4.77 2.37 -1.05
N ILE A 27 3.59 2.16 -1.58
CA ILE A 27 2.80 3.20 -2.23
C ILE A 27 1.49 3.37 -1.49
N ASN A 28 1.05 4.63 -1.35
CA ASN A 28 -0.28 4.95 -0.83
C ASN A 28 -0.52 4.38 0.58
N ILE A 29 0.41 4.65 1.49
CA ILE A 29 0.27 4.23 2.88
C ILE A 29 -0.93 4.96 3.49
N LYS A 30 -1.89 4.19 4.00
CA LYS A 30 -3.11 4.70 4.61
C LYS A 30 -3.27 4.11 6.00
N LYS A 31 -3.63 4.96 6.96
CA LYS A 31 -3.87 4.55 8.34
C LYS A 31 -5.25 5.03 8.76
N LYS A 32 -5.99 4.18 9.48
CA LYS A 32 -7.34 4.52 9.90
C LYS A 32 -7.69 3.77 11.18
N GLU A 33 -8.44 4.42 12.07
CA GLU A 33 -9.04 3.75 13.23
C GLU A 33 -10.53 3.59 12.97
N ILE A 34 -11.02 2.36 13.06
CA ILE A 34 -12.42 2.03 12.84
C ILE A 34 -12.86 1.04 13.91
N GLY A 35 -13.87 1.42 14.70
CA GLY A 35 -14.54 0.49 15.61
C GLY A 35 -13.61 -0.23 16.58
N GLY A 36 -12.60 0.41 17.11
CA GLY A 36 -11.65 -0.22 18.04
C GLY A 36 -10.49 -0.93 17.35
N TYR A 37 -10.42 -0.86 16.04
CA TYR A 37 -9.29 -1.42 15.28
C TYR A 37 -8.42 -0.32 14.72
N TYR A 38 -7.11 -0.48 14.83
CA TYR A 38 -6.14 0.31 14.08
C TYR A 38 -5.79 -0.45 12.82
N ILE A 39 -5.96 0.20 11.67
CA ILE A 39 -5.75 -0.41 10.37
C ILE A 39 -4.71 0.40 9.59
N GLU A 40 -3.69 -0.29 9.10
CA GLU A 40 -2.71 0.28 8.21
C GLU A 40 -2.65 -0.55 6.94
N VAL A 41 -2.69 0.11 5.80
CA VAL A 41 -2.64 -0.55 4.50
C VAL A 41 -1.69 0.21 3.59
N TYR A 42 -1.00 -0.52 2.73
CA TYR A 42 -0.22 0.05 1.65
C TYR A 42 -0.18 -0.90 0.47
N ALA A 43 0.07 -0.35 -0.70
CA ALA A 43 0.29 -1.13 -1.90
C ALA A 43 1.80 -1.25 -2.16
N LYS A 44 2.20 -2.39 -2.69
CA LYS A 44 3.58 -2.65 -3.04
C LYS A 44 3.64 -3.62 -4.20
N ARG A 45 4.53 -3.36 -5.13
CA ARG A 45 4.80 -4.24 -6.23
C ARG A 45 5.34 -5.58 -5.73
N ASP A 46 4.94 -6.68 -6.33
CA ASP A 46 5.45 -7.97 -5.93
C ASP A 46 6.93 -8.13 -6.33
N LYS A 47 7.54 -9.22 -5.89
CA LYS A 47 8.95 -9.52 -6.13
C LYS A 47 9.31 -9.50 -7.62
N TYR A 48 8.41 -9.91 -8.47
CA TYR A 48 8.64 -10.02 -9.91
C TYR A 48 8.14 -8.80 -10.68
N GLY A 49 7.52 -7.86 -9.99
CA GLY A 49 6.99 -6.65 -10.60
C GLY A 49 5.76 -6.86 -11.49
N VAL A 50 5.09 -7.99 -11.34
CA VAL A 50 3.94 -8.36 -12.18
C VAL A 50 2.63 -7.89 -11.57
N ASN A 51 2.49 -7.99 -10.25
CA ASN A 51 1.25 -7.69 -9.57
C ASN A 51 1.42 -6.57 -8.56
N CYS A 52 0.32 -5.89 -8.26
CA CYS A 52 0.26 -4.94 -7.17
C CYS A 52 -0.35 -5.63 -5.95
N ASN A 53 0.43 -5.81 -4.90
CA ASN A 53 -0.01 -6.43 -3.66
C ASN A 53 -0.45 -5.39 -2.65
N VAL A 54 -1.44 -5.77 -1.85
CA VAL A 54 -1.97 -4.96 -0.75
C VAL A 54 -1.54 -5.62 0.55
N TYR A 55 -0.86 -4.85 1.38
CA TYR A 55 -0.40 -5.29 2.69
C TYR A 55 -1.26 -4.62 3.75
N LEU A 56 -1.89 -5.43 4.58
CA LEU A 56 -2.79 -4.98 5.62
C LEU A 56 -2.22 -5.35 6.98
N THR A 57 -2.16 -4.39 7.88
CA THR A 57 -1.83 -4.60 9.28
C THR A 57 -2.99 -4.13 10.13
N ILE A 58 -3.48 -4.99 11.01
CA ILE A 58 -4.57 -4.67 11.92
C ILE A 58 -4.14 -4.94 13.34
N ILE A 59 -4.45 -3.99 14.23
CA ILE A 59 -4.29 -4.14 15.66
C ILE A 59 -5.66 -3.97 16.30
N ASN A 60 -6.13 -4.99 17.01
CA ASN A 60 -7.37 -4.91 17.76
C ASN A 60 -7.11 -4.23 19.10
N LYS A 61 -7.62 -3.03 19.28
CA LYS A 61 -7.50 -2.27 20.54
C LYS A 61 -8.66 -2.51 21.49
N ASP A 62 -9.68 -3.21 21.03
CA ASP A 62 -10.85 -3.55 21.84
C ASP A 62 -10.69 -4.93 22.49
N SER A 63 -11.30 -5.11 23.65
CA SER A 63 -11.33 -6.41 24.33
C SER A 63 -12.27 -7.40 23.66
N ASN A 64 -13.21 -6.96 22.84
CA ASN A 64 -14.16 -7.82 22.16
C ASN A 64 -13.52 -8.50 20.95
N ILE A 65 -13.63 -9.81 20.92
CA ILE A 65 -13.19 -10.61 19.78
C ILE A 65 -14.33 -10.67 18.77
N LYS A 66 -14.13 -10.09 17.60
CA LYS A 66 -15.12 -10.06 16.54
C LYS A 66 -14.51 -10.42 15.22
N GLU A 67 -15.35 -10.97 14.35
CA GLU A 67 -15.00 -11.08 12.95
C GLU A 67 -15.06 -9.71 12.32
N LEU A 68 -14.01 -9.35 11.55
CA LEU A 68 -13.93 -8.08 10.89
C LEU A 68 -13.72 -8.28 9.38
N TYR A 69 -14.57 -7.67 8.60
CA TYR A 69 -14.43 -7.64 7.15
C TYR A 69 -13.84 -6.30 6.73
N VAL A 70 -12.78 -6.35 5.95
CA VAL A 70 -12.10 -5.14 5.47
C VAL A 70 -12.08 -5.14 3.96
N GLU A 71 -12.55 -4.05 3.37
CA GLU A 71 -12.49 -3.82 1.95
C GLU A 71 -11.52 -2.69 1.64
N ILE A 72 -10.60 -2.93 0.71
CA ILE A 72 -9.64 -1.95 0.25
C ILE A 72 -9.92 -1.66 -1.22
N GLN A 73 -10.14 -0.39 -1.53
CA GLN A 73 -10.39 0.07 -2.88
C GLN A 73 -9.19 0.83 -3.41
N ALA A 74 -8.74 0.49 -4.60
CA ALA A 74 -7.71 1.25 -5.31
C ALA A 74 -8.39 2.30 -6.18
N ILE A 75 -7.97 3.55 -6.01
CA ILE A 75 -8.55 4.71 -6.68
C ILE A 75 -7.50 5.29 -7.61
N ASN A 76 -7.88 5.58 -8.86
CA ASN A 76 -6.99 6.21 -9.82
C ASN A 76 -7.04 7.75 -9.75
N LYS A 77 -6.25 8.41 -10.58
CA LYS A 77 -6.18 9.88 -10.63
C LYS A 77 -7.52 10.54 -11.00
N ASP A 78 -8.40 9.82 -11.67
CA ASP A 78 -9.74 10.31 -12.03
C ASP A 78 -10.77 10.02 -10.95
N LYS A 79 -10.32 9.58 -9.77
CA LYS A 79 -11.16 9.24 -8.62
C LYS A 79 -12.09 8.06 -8.87
N LYS A 80 -11.73 7.19 -9.79
CA LYS A 80 -12.49 5.97 -10.08
C LYS A 80 -11.88 4.78 -9.37
N ILE A 81 -12.74 3.86 -8.95
CA ILE A 81 -12.32 2.59 -8.36
C ILE A 81 -11.82 1.69 -9.48
N ILE A 82 -10.56 1.33 -9.46
CA ILE A 82 -9.96 0.48 -10.48
C ILE A 82 -9.75 -0.96 -10.03
N SER A 83 -9.75 -1.20 -8.74
CA SER A 83 -9.71 -2.55 -8.19
C SER A 83 -10.15 -2.55 -6.74
N VAL A 84 -10.59 -3.71 -6.28
CA VAL A 84 -11.03 -3.92 -4.89
C VAL A 84 -10.46 -5.23 -4.40
N THR A 85 -10.02 -5.26 -3.15
CA THR A 85 -9.66 -6.51 -2.48
C THR A 85 -10.28 -6.54 -1.09
N ASN A 86 -10.48 -7.74 -0.57
CA ASN A 86 -11.17 -7.95 0.69
C ASN A 86 -10.34 -8.82 1.61
N PHE A 87 -10.47 -8.56 2.91
CA PHE A 87 -9.84 -9.36 3.94
C PHE A 87 -10.89 -9.73 4.98
N LEU A 88 -10.87 -10.97 5.41
CA LEU A 88 -11.68 -11.43 6.52
C LEU A 88 -10.77 -11.73 7.70
N ILE A 89 -10.96 -11.01 8.78
CA ILE A 89 -10.18 -11.18 10.01
C ILE A 89 -11.04 -11.87 11.03
N LYS A 90 -10.67 -13.10 11.37
CA LYS A 90 -11.39 -13.88 12.36
C LYS A 90 -10.73 -13.78 13.72
N GLN A 91 -11.50 -13.46 14.74
CA GLN A 91 -11.12 -13.58 16.14
C GLN A 91 -9.78 -12.92 16.51
N ALA A 92 -9.63 -11.66 16.19
CA ALA A 92 -8.46 -10.89 16.62
C ALA A 92 -8.56 -10.62 18.13
N LYS A 93 -7.55 -11.05 18.87
CA LYS A 93 -7.47 -10.81 20.31
C LYS A 93 -7.06 -9.37 20.59
N LYS A 94 -7.36 -8.87 21.78
CA LYS A 94 -6.94 -7.53 22.18
C LYS A 94 -5.42 -7.37 22.07
N ASN A 95 -4.99 -6.29 21.43
CA ASN A 95 -3.59 -5.95 21.16
C ASN A 95 -2.86 -6.94 20.24
N GLU A 96 -3.57 -7.86 19.63
CA GLU A 96 -2.96 -8.74 18.62
C GLU A 96 -2.76 -7.98 17.32
N THR A 97 -1.58 -8.18 16.74
CA THR A 97 -1.24 -7.62 15.42
C THR A 97 -1.43 -8.70 14.36
N ILE A 98 -2.24 -8.43 13.38
CA ILE A 98 -2.51 -9.34 12.27
C ILE A 98 -2.04 -8.72 10.98
N ASN A 99 -1.25 -9.47 10.21
CA ASN A 99 -0.74 -9.05 8.90
C ASN A 99 -1.34 -9.95 7.82
N LYS A 100 -1.90 -9.34 6.80
CA LYS A 100 -2.48 -10.05 5.65
C LYS A 100 -1.99 -9.43 4.36
N ILE A 101 -1.94 -10.24 3.31
CA ILE A 101 -1.51 -9.82 1.97
C ILE A 101 -2.54 -10.33 0.97
N ASN A 102 -2.99 -9.44 0.11
CA ASN A 102 -3.80 -9.79 -1.05
C ASN A 102 -3.27 -9.08 -2.28
N THR A 103 -3.74 -9.50 -3.45
CA THR A 103 -3.36 -8.89 -4.72
C THR A 103 -4.57 -8.17 -5.30
N PHE A 104 -4.36 -6.95 -5.81
CA PHE A 104 -5.40 -6.29 -6.60
C PHE A 104 -5.55 -7.02 -7.93
N SER A 105 -6.75 -7.53 -8.18
CA SER A 105 -7.10 -8.05 -9.50
C SER A 105 -7.25 -6.90 -10.49
N LYS A 106 -7.09 -7.17 -11.78
CA LYS A 106 -7.31 -6.22 -12.87
C LYS A 106 -6.31 -5.07 -12.95
N ILE A 107 -5.38 -4.92 -12.02
CA ILE A 107 -4.28 -3.97 -12.14
C ILE A 107 -2.97 -4.74 -12.16
N GLN A 108 -2.17 -4.44 -13.20
CA GLN A 108 -0.85 -5.04 -13.36
C GLN A 108 0.27 -4.17 -12.80
N SER A 109 -0.06 -2.97 -12.33
CA SER A 109 0.94 -2.06 -11.82
C SER A 109 0.37 -1.18 -10.72
N CYS A 110 1.10 -1.05 -9.63
CA CYS A 110 0.74 -0.11 -8.56
C CYS A 110 0.79 1.35 -9.00
N ALA A 111 1.46 1.65 -10.12
CA ALA A 111 1.60 3.02 -10.61
C ALA A 111 0.27 3.67 -10.98
N LYS A 112 -0.77 2.87 -11.25
CA LYS A 112 -2.10 3.40 -11.57
C LYS A 112 -2.90 3.81 -10.35
N ILE A 113 -2.43 3.49 -9.16
CA ILE A 113 -3.12 3.80 -7.92
C ILE A 113 -2.72 5.20 -7.45
N GLU A 114 -3.70 6.06 -7.28
CA GLU A 114 -3.50 7.39 -6.70
C GLU A 114 -3.78 7.39 -5.20
N ASP A 115 -4.76 6.62 -4.76
CA ASP A 115 -5.17 6.55 -3.37
C ASP A 115 -5.78 5.19 -3.05
N LEU A 116 -5.86 4.89 -1.75
CA LEU A 116 -6.51 3.70 -1.22
C LEU A 116 -7.62 4.12 -0.26
N ASN A 117 -8.80 3.51 -0.40
CA ASN A 117 -9.88 3.68 0.56
C ASN A 117 -10.04 2.42 1.41
N ILE A 118 -10.29 2.59 2.68
CA ILE A 118 -10.46 1.52 3.66
C ILE A 118 -11.90 1.55 4.17
N PHE A 119 -12.59 0.42 4.05
CA PHE A 119 -13.90 0.22 4.65
C PHE A 119 -13.82 -1.01 5.54
N ALA A 120 -14.39 -0.93 6.74
CA ALA A 120 -14.37 -2.03 7.69
C ALA A 120 -15.70 -2.12 8.41
N GLY A 121 -16.17 -3.34 8.58
CA GLY A 121 -17.43 -3.56 9.28
C GLY A 121 -17.78 -5.00 9.58
#